data_85c9a693884217a060f65644d82ad584
#
_entry.id   85c9a693884217a060f65644d82ad584
#
_cell.length_a   1.000
_cell.length_b   1.000
_cell.length_c   1.000
_cell.angle_alpha   90.00
_cell.angle_beta   90.00
_cell.angle_gamma   90.00
#
_symmetry.space_group_name_H-M   'P 1'
#
loop_
_entity.id
_entity.type
_entity.pdbx_description
1 polymer ?
#
loop_
_entity_poly.entity_id
_entity_poly.type
_entity_poly.pdbx_seq_one_letter_code
_entity_poly.pdbx_strand_id
1 'polypeptide(L)'
;MRRRRWTRSSRLALLLGSIALLLTGCSAHDAEKKLRFGWPTGVTKQAEEMRVLWTWTGVTALIVGVFTWGLIFWACIAYRKKGDELPKQTKYNLPLEIFYSIVPFLIITGLFYRTIVVEDDVNKLSKHPDVSIQVDAFKWNWQFEYHSYTDASGTVLQPVYPGQKHVADAAETKGQIGCDEASSNDSYSCGAPGQQGAANGPLYLSTNGSSDEIPVLVLPVHESVRILEHSEDVIHSFWVPEFLFKRDVIPYGTTSTGRDNQFEFTATSTGSFVGHCAELCGTYHSQMNFEVRVVTAEQFQAYLNALAKYPPGDKNYPARQSLALKAAGMSPYATTTHPFNTDRTARSASQNQGS
;
A
#
# COMPACT_ATOMS: atom_id res chain seq x y z
N MET A 1 2.19 64.04 -15.27
CA MET A 1 2.71 62.70 -14.91
C MET A 1 2.61 61.78 -16.12
N ARG A 2 3.75 61.40 -16.76
CA ARG A 2 3.81 60.50 -17.93
C ARG A 2 3.64 59.05 -17.42
N ARG A 3 2.47 58.41 -17.70
CA ARG A 3 2.30 56.95 -17.47
C ARG A 3 3.21 56.22 -18.49
N ARG A 4 4.29 55.56 -18.00
CA ARG A 4 5.12 54.65 -18.81
C ARG A 4 4.24 53.51 -19.31
N ARG A 5 3.95 53.49 -20.64
CA ARG A 5 3.28 52.33 -21.27
C ARG A 5 4.31 51.21 -21.41
N TRP A 6 4.17 50.18 -20.61
CA TRP A 6 5.00 48.99 -20.71
C TRP A 6 4.75 48.31 -22.06
N THR A 7 5.82 48.03 -22.80
CA THR A 7 5.74 47.30 -24.06
C THR A 7 5.33 45.86 -23.84
N ARG A 8 4.77 45.18 -24.85
CA ARG A 8 4.38 43.78 -24.76
C ARG A 8 5.55 42.90 -24.32
N SER A 9 6.75 43.17 -24.78
CA SER A 9 8.00 42.48 -24.41
C SER A 9 8.36 42.66 -22.94
N SER A 10 8.17 43.85 -22.33
CA SER A 10 8.46 44.04 -20.90
C SER A 10 7.47 43.35 -19.99
N ARG A 11 6.21 43.16 -20.41
CA ARG A 11 5.21 42.37 -19.67
C ARG A 11 5.50 40.87 -19.77
N LEU A 12 5.94 40.41 -20.95
CA LEU A 12 6.33 39.00 -21.13
C LEU A 12 7.60 38.67 -20.34
N ALA A 13 8.59 39.58 -20.33
CA ALA A 13 9.81 39.40 -19.53
C ALA A 13 9.53 39.38 -18.02
N LEU A 14 8.58 40.18 -17.52
CA LEU A 14 8.15 40.13 -16.12
C LEU A 14 7.40 38.85 -15.77
N LEU A 15 6.54 38.37 -16.66
CA LEU A 15 5.84 37.08 -16.49
C LEU A 15 6.82 35.91 -16.49
N LEU A 16 7.76 35.87 -17.43
CA LEU A 16 8.79 34.85 -17.48
C LEU A 16 9.75 34.95 -16.28
N GLY A 17 10.11 36.16 -15.86
CA GLY A 17 10.92 36.37 -14.65
C GLY A 17 10.23 35.97 -13.36
N SER A 18 8.91 36.21 -13.21
CA SER A 18 8.14 35.77 -12.05
C SER A 18 7.95 34.25 -12.05
N ILE A 19 7.75 33.63 -13.20
CA ILE A 19 7.71 32.16 -13.32
C ILE A 19 9.06 31.53 -12.96
N ALA A 20 10.18 32.13 -13.47
CA ALA A 20 11.51 31.66 -13.11
C ALA A 20 11.81 31.82 -11.61
N LEU A 21 11.41 32.94 -10.98
CA LEU A 21 11.55 33.17 -9.54
C LEU A 21 10.73 32.21 -8.70
N LEU A 22 9.55 31.77 -9.17
CA LEU A 22 8.73 30.75 -8.51
C LEU A 22 9.35 29.35 -8.62
N LEU A 23 10.15 29.10 -9.67
CA LEU A 23 10.82 27.80 -9.89
C LEU A 23 12.17 27.70 -9.17
N THR A 24 12.85 28.83 -8.85
CA THR A 24 14.20 28.84 -8.23
C THR A 24 14.19 28.55 -6.73
N GLY A 25 13.02 28.53 -6.07
CA GLY A 25 12.90 28.25 -4.63
C GLY A 25 12.82 26.78 -4.24
N CYS A 26 12.79 25.84 -5.20
CA CYS A 26 12.64 24.43 -4.92
C CYS A 26 13.88 23.65 -5.39
N SER A 27 14.46 22.83 -4.51
CA SER A 27 15.43 21.83 -4.95
C SER A 27 14.77 20.86 -5.93
N ALA A 28 15.53 20.16 -6.78
CA ALA A 28 14.98 19.13 -7.68
C ALA A 28 14.18 18.07 -6.88
N HIS A 29 14.64 17.73 -5.68
CA HIS A 29 13.96 16.83 -4.75
C HIS A 29 12.62 17.38 -4.24
N ASP A 30 12.53 18.69 -3.95
CA ASP A 30 11.26 19.30 -3.53
C ASP A 30 10.28 19.43 -4.70
N ALA A 31 10.78 19.64 -5.92
CA ALA A 31 9.96 19.62 -7.12
C ALA A 31 9.38 18.22 -7.38
N GLU A 32 10.18 17.17 -7.21
CA GLU A 32 9.71 15.79 -7.31
C GLU A 32 8.64 15.47 -6.26
N LYS A 33 8.85 15.87 -5.00
CA LYS A 33 7.85 15.71 -3.94
C LYS A 33 6.54 16.43 -4.26
N LYS A 34 6.60 17.64 -4.81
CA LYS A 34 5.41 18.41 -5.21
C LYS A 34 4.69 17.79 -6.39
N LEU A 35 5.41 17.24 -7.36
CA LEU A 35 4.83 16.55 -8.52
C LEU A 35 4.15 15.23 -8.16
N ARG A 36 4.44 14.69 -6.97
CA ARG A 36 3.72 13.51 -6.43
C ARG A 36 2.33 13.85 -5.90
N PHE A 37 1.94 15.12 -5.85
CA PHE A 37 0.62 15.57 -5.37
C PHE A 37 0.24 15.02 -3.98
N GLY A 38 1.23 14.94 -3.07
CA GLY A 38 1.03 14.46 -1.70
C GLY A 38 1.18 12.95 -1.50
N TRP A 39 1.42 12.15 -2.56
CA TRP A 39 1.68 10.74 -2.40
C TRP A 39 3.05 10.48 -1.75
N PRO A 40 3.18 9.44 -0.87
CA PRO A 40 4.46 9.01 -0.33
C PRO A 40 5.42 8.55 -1.44
N THR A 41 6.70 8.41 -1.10
CA THR A 41 7.65 7.71 -1.96
C THR A 41 7.34 6.22 -1.87
N GLY A 42 7.05 5.58 -2.99
CA GLY A 42 6.82 4.14 -3.03
C GLY A 42 8.07 3.37 -2.61
N VAL A 43 7.88 2.28 -1.86
CA VAL A 43 8.95 1.40 -1.39
C VAL A 43 8.80 -0.04 -1.89
N THR A 44 7.92 -0.25 -2.86
CA THR A 44 7.73 -1.52 -3.56
C THR A 44 7.78 -1.31 -5.08
N LYS A 45 8.03 -2.37 -5.85
CA LYS A 45 7.98 -2.31 -7.32
C LYS A 45 6.58 -1.88 -7.80
N GLN A 46 5.55 -2.40 -7.19
CA GLN A 46 4.15 -2.09 -7.50
C GLN A 46 3.80 -0.64 -7.18
N ALA A 47 4.32 -0.11 -6.06
CA ALA A 47 4.15 1.30 -5.71
C ALA A 47 4.77 2.24 -6.75
N GLU A 48 5.93 1.90 -7.33
CA GLU A 48 6.55 2.69 -8.38
C GLU A 48 5.68 2.76 -9.64
N GLU A 49 5.09 1.64 -10.07
CA GLU A 49 4.18 1.59 -11.21
C GLU A 49 2.94 2.46 -10.99
N MET A 50 2.31 2.35 -9.82
CA MET A 50 1.17 3.19 -9.45
C MET A 50 1.53 4.66 -9.37
N ARG A 51 2.71 4.99 -8.83
CA ARG A 51 3.21 6.37 -8.73
C ARG A 51 3.41 6.99 -10.12
N VAL A 52 3.99 6.25 -11.05
CA VAL A 52 4.19 6.68 -12.43
C VAL A 52 2.84 6.95 -13.10
N LEU A 53 1.89 6.04 -12.98
CA LEU A 53 0.52 6.22 -13.51
C LEU A 53 -0.12 7.48 -12.93
N TRP A 54 -0.09 7.66 -11.62
CA TRP A 54 -0.63 8.83 -10.94
C TRP A 54 -0.03 10.14 -11.44
N THR A 55 1.30 10.21 -11.54
CA THR A 55 2.01 11.41 -11.97
C THR A 55 1.61 11.83 -13.38
N TRP A 56 1.62 10.89 -14.32
CA TRP A 56 1.26 11.21 -15.72
C TRP A 56 -0.22 11.53 -15.91
N THR A 57 -1.10 10.87 -15.16
CA THR A 57 -2.53 11.21 -15.13
C THR A 57 -2.73 12.63 -14.59
N GLY A 58 -2.04 12.98 -13.49
CA GLY A 58 -2.07 14.33 -12.93
C GLY A 58 -1.54 15.39 -13.89
N VAL A 59 -0.41 15.14 -14.57
CA VAL A 59 0.14 16.04 -15.59
C VAL A 59 -0.84 16.23 -16.76
N THR A 60 -1.42 15.15 -17.24
CA THR A 60 -2.43 15.19 -18.31
C THR A 60 -3.65 16.03 -17.90
N ALA A 61 -4.15 15.82 -16.69
CA ALA A 61 -5.26 16.59 -16.13
C ALA A 61 -4.91 18.10 -16.01
N LEU A 62 -3.70 18.42 -15.59
CA LEU A 62 -3.23 19.81 -15.52
C LEU A 62 -3.16 20.46 -16.91
N ILE A 63 -2.64 19.77 -17.92
CA ILE A 63 -2.56 20.28 -19.30
C ILE A 63 -3.98 20.58 -19.81
N VAL A 64 -4.90 19.64 -19.68
CA VAL A 64 -6.30 19.83 -20.10
C VAL A 64 -6.96 20.94 -19.29
N GLY A 65 -6.71 21.00 -17.98
CA GLY A 65 -7.24 22.03 -17.10
C GLY A 65 -6.77 23.43 -17.49
N VAL A 66 -5.46 23.62 -17.68
CA VAL A 66 -4.89 24.92 -18.13
C VAL A 66 -5.44 25.32 -19.48
N PHE A 67 -5.56 24.40 -20.43
CA PHE A 67 -6.17 24.68 -21.74
C PHE A 67 -7.63 25.12 -21.58
N THR A 68 -8.45 24.37 -20.84
CA THR A 68 -9.87 24.67 -20.64
C THR A 68 -10.09 26.00 -19.92
N TRP A 69 -9.35 26.25 -18.82
CA TRP A 69 -9.40 27.53 -18.12
C TRP A 69 -8.91 28.69 -18.99
N GLY A 70 -7.88 28.43 -19.80
CA GLY A 70 -7.39 29.41 -20.77
C GLY A 70 -8.48 29.84 -21.78
N LEU A 71 -9.25 28.87 -22.31
CA LEU A 71 -10.38 29.13 -23.18
C LEU A 71 -11.50 29.91 -22.48
N ILE A 72 -11.83 29.56 -21.23
CA ILE A 72 -12.84 30.25 -20.42
C ILE A 72 -12.43 31.73 -20.21
N PHE A 73 -11.22 31.96 -19.72
CA PHE A 73 -10.73 33.32 -19.50
C PHE A 73 -10.65 34.13 -20.79
N TRP A 74 -10.19 33.49 -21.87
CA TRP A 74 -10.21 34.13 -23.19
C TRP A 74 -11.62 34.52 -23.62
N ALA A 75 -12.60 33.61 -23.46
CA ALA A 75 -13.98 33.88 -23.80
C ALA A 75 -14.57 35.04 -22.98
N CYS A 76 -14.32 35.07 -21.67
CA CYS A 76 -14.77 36.16 -20.80
C CYS A 76 -14.20 37.53 -21.19
N ILE A 77 -12.98 37.58 -21.71
CA ILE A 77 -12.34 38.82 -22.10
C ILE A 77 -12.73 39.24 -23.54
N ALA A 78 -12.68 38.28 -24.48
CA ALA A 78 -12.88 38.55 -25.91
C ALA A 78 -14.35 38.80 -26.28
N TYR A 79 -15.28 38.03 -25.64
CA TYR A 79 -16.70 38.08 -25.98
C TYR A 79 -17.55 38.82 -24.96
N ARG A 80 -16.96 39.66 -24.12
CA ARG A 80 -17.73 40.56 -23.24
C ARG A 80 -18.65 41.45 -24.02
N LYS A 81 -19.85 41.73 -23.53
CA LYS A 81 -20.83 42.66 -24.15
C LYS A 81 -20.21 44.03 -24.37
N LYS A 82 -20.27 44.53 -25.62
CA LYS A 82 -19.72 45.84 -26.01
C LYS A 82 -20.80 46.82 -26.56
N GLY A 83 -22.02 46.46 -26.54
CA GLY A 83 -23.17 47.24 -27.07
C GLY A 83 -24.43 46.41 -27.00
N ASP A 84 -25.46 46.86 -27.68
CA ASP A 84 -26.76 46.15 -27.70
C ASP A 84 -26.95 45.25 -28.92
N GLU A 85 -25.94 45.22 -29.81
CA GLU A 85 -26.00 44.33 -30.98
C GLU A 85 -25.82 42.87 -30.56
N LEU A 86 -26.66 41.99 -31.19
CA LEU A 86 -26.53 40.54 -30.97
C LEU A 86 -25.26 40.03 -31.63
N PRO A 87 -24.48 39.20 -30.91
CA PRO A 87 -23.27 38.61 -31.49
C PRO A 87 -23.66 37.65 -32.63
N LYS A 88 -22.72 37.39 -33.54
CA LYS A 88 -22.89 36.44 -34.65
C LYS A 88 -23.28 35.06 -34.12
N GLN A 89 -24.42 34.56 -34.55
CA GLN A 89 -24.92 33.24 -34.19
C GLN A 89 -24.35 32.16 -35.14
N THR A 90 -23.47 31.32 -34.65
CA THR A 90 -22.92 30.19 -35.43
C THR A 90 -23.62 28.92 -35.00
N LYS A 91 -24.41 28.33 -35.91
CA LYS A 91 -25.26 27.17 -35.65
C LYS A 91 -24.46 25.86 -35.62
N TYR A 92 -23.49 25.71 -36.53
CA TYR A 92 -22.68 24.51 -36.70
C TYR A 92 -21.24 24.86 -37.03
N ASN A 93 -20.30 24.06 -36.48
CA ASN A 93 -18.88 24.03 -36.86
C ASN A 93 -18.39 22.58 -36.80
N LEU A 94 -18.74 21.79 -37.84
CA LEU A 94 -18.49 20.36 -37.86
C LEU A 94 -17.02 19.95 -37.56
N PRO A 95 -15.98 20.63 -38.12
CA PRO A 95 -14.60 20.28 -37.78
C PRO A 95 -14.27 20.47 -36.29
N LEU A 96 -14.80 21.54 -35.69
CA LEU A 96 -14.58 21.83 -34.26
C LEU A 96 -15.35 20.82 -33.39
N GLU A 97 -16.58 20.46 -33.77
CA GLU A 97 -17.42 19.50 -33.09
C GLU A 97 -16.78 18.11 -33.07
N ILE A 98 -16.25 17.66 -34.22
CA ILE A 98 -15.49 16.41 -34.33
C ILE A 98 -14.23 16.45 -33.44
N PHE A 99 -13.48 17.56 -33.48
CA PHE A 99 -12.26 17.71 -32.71
C PHE A 99 -12.52 17.60 -31.21
N TYR A 100 -13.44 18.40 -30.64
CA TYR A 100 -13.68 18.39 -29.21
C TYR A 100 -14.41 17.12 -28.72
N SER A 101 -15.00 16.32 -29.61
CA SER A 101 -15.57 15.02 -29.26
C SER A 101 -14.50 13.91 -29.29
N ILE A 102 -13.67 13.87 -30.32
CA ILE A 102 -12.70 12.78 -30.52
C ILE A 102 -11.48 12.93 -29.61
N VAL A 103 -10.93 14.14 -29.47
CA VAL A 103 -9.67 14.33 -28.70
C VAL A 103 -9.79 13.95 -27.23
N PRO A 104 -10.83 14.37 -26.48
CA PRO A 104 -11.04 13.89 -25.11
C PRO A 104 -11.22 12.38 -25.01
N PHE A 105 -11.94 11.80 -25.95
CA PHE A 105 -12.14 10.34 -26.01
C PHE A 105 -10.80 9.59 -26.16
N LEU A 106 -9.91 10.05 -27.06
CA LEU A 106 -8.58 9.45 -27.24
C LEU A 106 -7.71 9.59 -25.99
N ILE A 107 -7.76 10.76 -25.32
CA ILE A 107 -7.01 10.98 -24.06
C ILE A 107 -7.49 9.99 -22.98
N ILE A 108 -8.80 9.89 -22.78
CA ILE A 108 -9.38 8.99 -21.77
C ILE A 108 -9.07 7.53 -22.12
N THR A 109 -9.17 7.14 -23.39
CA THR A 109 -8.83 5.78 -23.83
C THR A 109 -7.37 5.45 -23.54
N GLY A 110 -6.44 6.37 -23.79
CA GLY A 110 -5.03 6.19 -23.49
C GLY A 110 -4.75 6.05 -21.99
N LEU A 111 -5.38 6.88 -21.16
CA LEU A 111 -5.27 6.78 -19.70
C LEU A 111 -5.87 5.47 -19.17
N PHE A 112 -7.03 5.09 -19.68
CA PHE A 112 -7.70 3.84 -19.29
C PHE A 112 -6.87 2.61 -19.65
N TYR A 113 -6.30 2.58 -20.86
CA TYR A 113 -5.38 1.51 -21.25
C TYR A 113 -4.20 1.36 -20.29
N ARG A 114 -3.55 2.49 -19.93
CA ARG A 114 -2.46 2.48 -18.96
C ARG A 114 -2.90 2.03 -17.57
N THR A 115 -4.11 2.39 -17.15
CA THR A 115 -4.68 1.94 -15.88
C THR A 115 -4.83 0.43 -15.84
N ILE A 116 -5.40 -0.19 -16.89
CA ILE A 116 -5.54 -1.65 -16.98
C ILE A 116 -4.16 -2.34 -16.90
N VAL A 117 -3.16 -1.85 -17.65
CA VAL A 117 -1.82 -2.46 -17.64
C VAL A 117 -1.21 -2.41 -16.24
N VAL A 118 -1.30 -1.28 -15.55
CA VAL A 118 -0.75 -1.15 -14.19
C VAL A 118 -1.55 -2.00 -13.18
N GLU A 119 -2.88 -2.06 -13.32
CA GLU A 119 -3.73 -2.88 -12.47
C GLU A 119 -3.41 -4.37 -12.61
N ASP A 120 -3.21 -4.85 -13.84
CA ASP A 120 -2.81 -6.23 -14.10
C ASP A 120 -1.45 -6.54 -13.47
N ASP A 121 -0.47 -5.64 -13.59
CA ASP A 121 0.87 -5.83 -13.01
C ASP A 121 0.84 -5.81 -11.46
N VAL A 122 0.03 -4.93 -10.86
CA VAL A 122 -0.12 -4.82 -9.40
C VAL A 122 -0.84 -6.03 -8.80
N ASN A 123 -1.82 -6.59 -9.51
CA ASN A 123 -2.58 -7.76 -9.04
C ASN A 123 -1.97 -9.10 -9.46
N LYS A 124 -0.85 -9.08 -10.17
CA LYS A 124 -0.20 -10.30 -10.67
C LYS A 124 0.38 -11.10 -9.52
N LEU A 125 0.06 -12.39 -9.50
CA LEU A 125 0.63 -13.35 -8.57
C LEU A 125 1.65 -14.23 -9.30
N SER A 126 2.80 -14.47 -8.68
CA SER A 126 3.80 -15.42 -9.17
C SER A 126 3.34 -16.85 -8.90
N LYS A 127 3.92 -17.83 -9.59
CA LYS A 127 3.67 -19.25 -9.24
C LYS A 127 4.38 -19.65 -7.94
N HIS A 128 5.53 -19.05 -7.68
CA HIS A 128 6.41 -19.38 -6.56
C HIS A 128 6.90 -18.08 -5.93
N PRO A 129 6.20 -17.51 -4.94
CA PRO A 129 6.71 -16.38 -4.18
C PRO A 129 7.89 -16.81 -3.32
N ASP A 130 8.85 -15.92 -3.10
CA ASP A 130 10.00 -16.20 -2.24
C ASP A 130 9.58 -16.30 -0.76
N VAL A 131 8.56 -15.54 -0.36
CA VAL A 131 8.00 -15.53 0.99
C VAL A 131 6.49 -15.57 0.92
N SER A 132 5.87 -16.38 1.77
CA SER A 132 4.41 -16.43 1.95
C SER A 132 4.06 -16.21 3.42
N ILE A 133 3.18 -15.26 3.67
CA ILE A 133 2.77 -14.84 5.01
C ILE A 133 1.25 -14.73 5.04
N GLN A 134 0.63 -15.31 6.07
CA GLN A 134 -0.76 -15.06 6.38
C GLN A 134 -0.87 -13.86 7.32
N VAL A 135 -1.83 -12.99 7.04
CA VAL A 135 -2.19 -11.82 7.85
C VAL A 135 -3.61 -12.02 8.36
N ASP A 136 -3.73 -12.21 9.66
CA ASP A 136 -5.02 -12.33 10.33
C ASP A 136 -5.38 -11.04 11.03
N ALA A 137 -6.55 -10.52 10.69
CA ALA A 137 -7.10 -9.31 11.29
C ALA A 137 -8.25 -9.66 12.24
N PHE A 138 -8.25 -9.06 13.41
CA PHE A 138 -9.31 -9.20 14.42
C PHE A 138 -9.42 -7.92 15.24
N LYS A 139 -10.53 -7.68 15.89
CA LYS A 139 -10.76 -6.45 16.68
C LYS A 139 -9.88 -6.41 17.92
N TRP A 140 -8.94 -5.54 18.00
CA TRP A 140 -8.46 -4.50 17.09
C TRP A 140 -6.96 -4.65 16.98
N ASN A 141 -6.53 -5.75 16.40
CA ASN A 141 -5.12 -6.11 16.28
C ASN A 141 -4.84 -6.97 15.04
N TRP A 142 -3.58 -7.33 14.84
CA TRP A 142 -3.10 -8.12 13.74
C TRP A 142 -2.25 -9.28 14.23
N GLN A 143 -2.32 -10.40 13.52
CA GLN A 143 -1.40 -11.52 13.63
C GLN A 143 -0.72 -11.75 12.28
N PHE A 144 0.55 -12.10 12.32
CA PHE A 144 1.35 -12.43 11.14
C PHE A 144 1.91 -13.83 11.30
N GLU A 145 1.61 -14.71 10.35
CA GLU A 145 2.10 -16.08 10.33
C GLU A 145 2.97 -16.32 9.12
N TYR A 146 4.20 -16.79 9.32
CA TYR A 146 5.18 -17.06 8.28
C TYR A 146 5.02 -18.49 7.78
N HIS A 147 4.46 -18.69 6.59
CA HIS A 147 4.15 -19.99 6.04
C HIS A 147 5.31 -20.62 5.29
N SER A 148 6.05 -19.83 4.50
CA SER A 148 7.22 -20.28 3.77
C SER A 148 8.17 -19.13 3.47
N TYR A 149 9.44 -19.47 3.28
CA TYR A 149 10.44 -18.59 2.68
C TYR A 149 11.49 -19.38 1.91
N THR A 150 12.09 -18.77 0.90
CA THR A 150 13.20 -19.35 0.15
C THR A 150 14.51 -18.85 0.75
N ASP A 151 15.39 -19.77 1.12
CA ASP A 151 16.71 -19.42 1.67
C ASP A 151 17.70 -19.06 0.57
N ALA A 152 18.90 -18.63 0.97
CA ALA A 152 19.98 -18.25 0.04
C ALA A 152 20.47 -19.39 -0.88
N SER A 153 20.12 -20.64 -0.56
CA SER A 153 20.42 -21.81 -1.41
C SER A 153 19.34 -22.10 -2.44
N GLY A 154 18.23 -21.36 -2.40
CA GLY A 154 17.06 -21.61 -3.25
C GLY A 154 16.11 -22.69 -2.68
N THR A 155 16.31 -23.12 -1.44
CA THR A 155 15.47 -24.11 -0.78
C THR A 155 14.26 -23.42 -0.13
N VAL A 156 13.05 -23.90 -0.43
CA VAL A 156 11.83 -23.43 0.23
C VAL A 156 11.74 -24.07 1.61
N LEU A 157 11.67 -23.25 2.63
CA LEU A 157 11.60 -23.64 4.03
C LEU A 157 10.23 -23.24 4.62
N GLN A 158 9.69 -24.10 5.49
CA GLN A 158 8.51 -23.78 6.28
C GLN A 158 8.97 -23.44 7.70
N PRO A 159 8.81 -22.19 8.16
CA PRO A 159 9.24 -21.77 9.47
C PRO A 159 8.24 -22.19 10.53
N VAL A 160 8.41 -23.39 11.07
CA VAL A 160 7.57 -23.97 12.12
C VAL A 160 8.31 -24.06 13.45
N TYR A 161 7.60 -24.12 14.55
CA TYR A 161 8.20 -24.31 15.86
C TYR A 161 8.86 -25.70 15.99
N PRO A 162 9.99 -25.82 16.71
CA PRO A 162 10.70 -27.08 16.89
C PRO A 162 9.79 -28.21 17.43
N GLY A 163 9.95 -29.40 16.88
CA GLY A 163 9.14 -30.59 17.27
C GLY A 163 7.83 -30.73 16.51
N GLN A 164 7.46 -29.75 15.69
CA GLN A 164 6.34 -29.89 14.76
C GLN A 164 6.78 -30.72 13.53
N LYS A 165 5.90 -31.58 13.05
CA LYS A 165 6.16 -32.27 11.78
C LYS A 165 5.99 -31.27 10.65
N HIS A 166 6.99 -31.17 9.79
CA HIS A 166 6.81 -30.50 8.51
C HIS A 166 5.77 -31.26 7.69
N VAL A 167 4.81 -30.55 7.13
CA VAL A 167 3.84 -31.14 6.18
C VAL A 167 4.50 -31.34 4.80
N ALA A 168 5.83 -31.16 4.71
CA ALA A 168 6.61 -31.33 3.47
C ALA A 168 6.36 -32.69 2.77
N ASP A 169 6.02 -33.73 3.52
CA ASP A 169 5.73 -35.06 2.94
C ASP A 169 4.35 -35.16 2.25
N ALA A 170 3.49 -34.15 2.40
CA ALA A 170 2.21 -34.09 1.69
C ALA A 170 2.19 -33.11 0.52
N ALA A 171 3.18 -32.22 0.44
CA ALA A 171 3.20 -31.09 -0.48
C ALA A 171 4.23 -31.20 -1.62
N GLU A 172 4.88 -32.35 -1.81
CA GLU A 172 5.55 -32.65 -3.11
C GLU A 172 4.57 -32.75 -4.27
N THR A 173 3.29 -32.58 -4.03
CA THR A 173 2.31 -32.33 -5.06
C THR A 173 2.39 -30.89 -5.51
N LYS A 174 3.43 -30.61 -6.34
CA LYS A 174 3.42 -29.52 -7.33
C LYS A 174 3.00 -28.13 -6.84
N GLY A 175 3.91 -27.40 -6.20
CA GLY A 175 3.93 -25.94 -6.33
C GLY A 175 2.77 -25.17 -5.73
N GLN A 176 2.05 -25.72 -4.80
CA GLN A 176 0.93 -25.08 -4.09
C GLN A 176 1.27 -24.91 -2.63
N ILE A 177 2.03 -23.85 -2.34
CA ILE A 177 1.96 -23.20 -1.03
C ILE A 177 0.96 -22.06 -1.23
N GLY A 178 -0.23 -22.36 -1.17
CA GLY A 178 -1.41 -21.55 -1.28
C GLY A 178 -2.55 -22.53 -1.17
N CYS A 179 -3.65 -22.11 -0.65
CA CYS A 179 -4.85 -22.91 -0.63
C CYS A 179 -5.03 -23.54 -1.99
N ASP A 180 -4.94 -24.85 -2.07
CA ASP A 180 -5.24 -25.55 -3.29
C ASP A 180 -6.58 -25.05 -3.81
N GLU A 181 -6.69 -24.86 -5.11
CA GLU A 181 -7.99 -24.84 -5.78
C GLU A 181 -8.64 -26.20 -5.47
N ALA A 182 -9.17 -26.30 -4.26
CA ALA A 182 -9.89 -27.46 -3.82
C ALA A 182 -11.10 -27.61 -4.71
N SER A 183 -11.23 -28.77 -5.23
CA SER A 183 -12.42 -29.28 -5.89
C SER A 183 -13.67 -28.70 -5.22
N SER A 184 -14.61 -28.34 -6.06
CA SER A 184 -15.87 -27.63 -5.92
C SER A 184 -16.79 -27.92 -4.70
N ASN A 185 -16.32 -28.38 -3.58
CA ASN A 185 -17.23 -28.73 -2.46
C ASN A 185 -16.68 -28.54 -1.05
N ASP A 186 -15.47 -28.04 -0.82
CA ASP A 186 -15.02 -27.94 0.56
C ASP A 186 -14.24 -26.66 0.89
N SER A 187 -14.69 -26.08 1.99
CA SER A 187 -14.06 -25.16 2.89
C SER A 187 -12.54 -25.18 2.83
N TYR A 188 -11.95 -24.01 2.70
CA TYR A 188 -10.52 -23.75 2.81
C TYR A 188 -9.84 -24.67 3.82
N SER A 189 -8.94 -25.51 3.36
CA SER A 189 -7.98 -26.22 4.21
C SER A 189 -6.66 -25.45 4.42
N CYS A 190 -6.67 -24.15 4.20
CA CYS A 190 -5.76 -23.26 4.91
C CYS A 190 -6.32 -23.24 6.33
N GLY A 191 -5.58 -23.76 7.31
CA GLY A 191 -6.08 -23.82 8.68
C GLY A 191 -6.70 -22.49 9.07
N ALA A 192 -7.99 -22.50 9.38
CA ALA A 192 -8.71 -21.28 9.70
C ALA A 192 -7.96 -20.56 10.82
N PRO A 193 -7.68 -19.25 10.65
CA PRO A 193 -7.03 -18.46 11.69
C PRO A 193 -7.84 -18.58 12.98
N GLY A 194 -7.17 -18.69 14.13
CA GLY A 194 -7.84 -18.92 15.41
C GLY A 194 -8.09 -20.39 15.73
N GLN A 195 -8.08 -21.31 14.78
CA GLN A 195 -7.87 -22.71 15.07
C GLN A 195 -6.37 -22.93 15.22
N GLN A 196 -5.85 -22.64 16.40
CA GLN A 196 -4.54 -23.09 16.83
C GLN A 196 -4.45 -24.61 16.59
N GLY A 197 -3.84 -24.94 15.42
CA GLY A 197 -3.75 -26.29 14.95
C GLY A 197 -5.15 -26.87 14.66
N ALA A 198 -5.57 -26.92 13.39
CA ALA A 198 -6.34 -28.09 12.98
C ALA A 198 -5.60 -29.26 13.62
N ALA A 199 -6.27 -30.17 14.28
CA ALA A 199 -5.68 -31.13 15.21
C ALA A 199 -4.46 -31.93 14.70
N ASN A 200 -3.97 -31.65 13.49
CA ASN A 200 -2.84 -32.28 12.80
C ASN A 200 -2.05 -31.32 11.87
N GLY A 201 -2.28 -29.99 11.85
CA GLY A 201 -1.52 -29.06 11.01
C GLY A 201 -0.22 -28.57 11.66
N PRO A 202 0.77 -28.07 10.88
CA PRO A 202 1.98 -27.47 11.44
C PRO A 202 1.66 -26.18 12.18
N LEU A 203 2.36 -25.95 13.28
CA LEU A 203 2.29 -24.70 14.02
C LEU A 203 3.36 -23.73 13.43
N TYR A 204 2.92 -22.79 12.62
CA TYR A 204 3.80 -21.80 12.00
C TYR A 204 4.33 -20.77 13.01
N LEU A 205 5.48 -20.19 12.68
CA LEU A 205 6.01 -19.05 13.44
C LEU A 205 5.07 -17.84 13.28
N SER A 206 4.63 -17.30 14.40
CA SER A 206 3.67 -16.19 14.38
C SER A 206 4.02 -15.07 15.35
N THR A 207 3.59 -13.87 15.06
CA THR A 207 3.60 -12.72 15.95
C THR A 207 2.21 -12.12 16.06
N ASN A 208 1.83 -11.74 17.25
CA ASN A 208 0.55 -11.10 17.53
C ASN A 208 0.80 -9.77 18.21
N GLY A 209 0.01 -8.77 17.86
CA GLY A 209 -0.08 -7.58 18.67
C GLY A 209 -0.88 -7.78 19.96
N SER A 210 -0.70 -6.86 20.88
CA SER A 210 -1.47 -6.76 22.12
C SER A 210 -1.83 -5.30 22.40
N SER A 211 -2.51 -5.03 23.52
CA SER A 211 -2.73 -3.66 23.97
C SER A 211 -1.43 -2.90 24.28
N ASP A 212 -0.37 -3.63 24.58
CA ASP A 212 0.91 -3.08 25.05
C ASP A 212 2.02 -3.22 24.00
N GLU A 213 1.82 -3.98 22.94
CA GLU A 213 2.81 -4.25 21.92
C GLU A 213 2.21 -4.17 20.51
N ILE A 214 2.76 -3.29 19.68
CA ILE A 214 2.43 -3.18 18.27
C ILE A 214 3.01 -4.41 17.53
N PRO A 215 2.21 -5.12 16.73
CA PRO A 215 2.72 -6.23 15.93
C PRO A 215 3.64 -5.72 14.82
N VAL A 216 4.77 -6.39 14.64
CA VAL A 216 5.78 -6.05 13.63
C VAL A 216 5.82 -7.16 12.58
N LEU A 217 5.46 -6.82 11.35
CA LEU A 217 5.62 -7.66 10.18
C LEU A 217 7.03 -7.46 9.61
N VAL A 218 7.89 -8.46 9.76
CA VAL A 218 9.28 -8.41 9.24
C VAL A 218 9.31 -9.03 7.85
N LEU A 219 9.92 -8.34 6.89
CA LEU A 219 9.97 -8.73 5.48
C LEU A 219 11.39 -8.61 4.92
N PRO A 220 11.83 -9.49 4.04
CA PRO A 220 13.09 -9.33 3.34
C PRO A 220 12.96 -8.32 2.18
N VAL A 221 14.01 -7.55 1.96
CA VAL A 221 14.11 -6.65 0.79
C VAL A 221 14.45 -7.45 -0.46
N HIS A 222 13.93 -7.00 -1.61
CA HIS A 222 14.16 -7.56 -2.96
C HIS A 222 13.58 -8.95 -3.22
N GLU A 223 12.92 -9.55 -2.26
CA GLU A 223 12.22 -10.82 -2.40
C GLU A 223 10.74 -10.59 -2.73
N SER A 224 10.13 -11.51 -3.47
CA SER A 224 8.69 -11.49 -3.71
C SER A 224 7.96 -12.01 -2.48
N VAL A 225 7.07 -11.18 -1.92
CA VAL A 225 6.30 -11.49 -0.73
C VAL A 225 4.83 -11.60 -1.10
N ARG A 226 4.25 -12.77 -0.85
CA ARG A 226 2.80 -12.98 -0.94
C ARG A 226 2.16 -12.85 0.42
N ILE A 227 1.14 -12.02 0.50
CA ILE A 227 0.26 -11.89 1.65
C ILE A 227 -1.05 -12.61 1.36
N LEU A 228 -1.43 -13.48 2.28
CA LEU A 228 -2.73 -14.14 2.35
C LEU A 228 -3.49 -13.48 3.49
N GLU A 229 -4.70 -13.00 3.24
CA GLU A 229 -5.44 -12.21 4.22
C GLU A 229 -6.69 -12.91 4.70
N HIS A 230 -6.92 -12.88 6.00
CA HIS A 230 -8.13 -13.38 6.62
C HIS A 230 -8.56 -12.49 7.79
N SER A 231 -9.86 -12.35 7.98
CA SER A 231 -10.43 -11.69 9.15
C SER A 231 -11.21 -12.67 10.00
N GLU A 232 -11.00 -12.60 11.31
CA GLU A 232 -11.69 -13.43 12.31
C GLU A 232 -13.10 -12.92 12.64
N ASP A 233 -13.42 -11.67 12.29
CA ASP A 233 -14.66 -11.05 12.76
C ASP A 233 -15.35 -10.14 11.75
N VAL A 234 -14.90 -8.92 11.56
CA VAL A 234 -15.48 -7.94 10.63
C VAL A 234 -14.51 -7.68 9.47
N ILE A 235 -14.92 -6.89 8.49
CA ILE A 235 -14.00 -6.42 7.45
C ILE A 235 -13.00 -5.45 8.08
N HIS A 236 -11.72 -5.66 7.78
CA HIS A 236 -10.59 -4.76 8.05
C HIS A 236 -9.95 -4.39 6.72
N SER A 237 -8.90 -3.58 6.72
CA SER A 237 -8.12 -3.34 5.51
C SER A 237 -6.64 -3.18 5.86
N PHE A 238 -5.80 -3.98 5.23
CA PHE A 238 -4.34 -3.88 5.34
C PHE A 238 -3.84 -2.71 4.49
N TRP A 239 -3.25 -1.70 5.13
CA TRP A 239 -2.78 -0.51 4.45
C TRP A 239 -1.43 -0.05 4.99
N VAL A 240 -0.45 0.00 4.11
CA VAL A 240 0.84 0.64 4.35
C VAL A 240 0.95 1.80 3.36
N PRO A 241 0.91 3.07 3.80
CA PRO A 241 0.90 4.23 2.91
C PRO A 241 2.05 4.22 1.88
N GLU A 242 3.25 3.81 2.29
CA GLU A 242 4.43 3.75 1.42
C GLU A 242 4.39 2.61 0.39
N PHE A 243 3.46 1.66 0.52
CA PHE A 243 3.20 0.65 -0.52
C PHE A 243 2.30 1.20 -1.63
N LEU A 244 1.67 2.36 -1.41
CA LEU A 244 0.67 2.98 -2.28
C LEU A 244 -0.52 2.06 -2.59
N PHE A 245 -0.75 1.07 -1.76
CA PHE A 245 -1.70 -0.01 -1.93
C PHE A 245 -2.39 -0.34 -0.62
N LYS A 246 -3.65 -0.71 -0.68
CA LYS A 246 -4.42 -1.28 0.42
C LYS A 246 -5.33 -2.37 -0.09
N ARG A 247 -5.63 -3.36 0.76
CA ARG A 247 -6.58 -4.42 0.45
C ARG A 247 -7.46 -4.72 1.67
N ASP A 248 -8.74 -4.94 1.39
CA ASP A 248 -9.70 -5.29 2.42
C ASP A 248 -9.51 -6.74 2.87
N VAL A 249 -9.47 -6.94 4.17
CA VAL A 249 -9.32 -8.22 4.83
C VAL A 249 -10.70 -8.73 5.22
N ILE A 250 -11.19 -9.72 4.48
CA ILE A 250 -12.58 -10.18 4.53
C ILE A 250 -12.71 -11.43 5.41
N PRO A 251 -13.75 -11.54 6.29
CA PRO A 251 -13.92 -12.65 7.22
C PRO A 251 -14.30 -13.98 6.56
N TYR A 252 -14.88 -13.94 5.38
CA TYR A 252 -15.28 -15.15 4.68
C TYR A 252 -14.47 -15.28 3.40
N GLY A 253 -13.66 -16.32 3.35
CA GLY A 253 -12.86 -16.62 2.17
C GLY A 253 -13.69 -16.60 0.90
N THR A 254 -13.05 -16.25 -0.16
CA THR A 254 -13.56 -15.76 -1.42
C THR A 254 -14.12 -16.83 -2.37
N THR A 255 -14.25 -18.08 -1.93
CA THR A 255 -14.80 -19.16 -2.77
C THR A 255 -16.17 -18.86 -3.37
N SER A 256 -17.00 -18.03 -2.69
CA SER A 256 -18.30 -17.62 -3.23
C SER A 256 -18.23 -16.46 -4.26
N THR A 257 -17.14 -15.71 -4.27
CA THR A 257 -16.98 -14.51 -5.14
C THR A 257 -15.87 -14.65 -6.18
N GLY A 258 -15.08 -15.75 -6.16
CA GLY A 258 -13.95 -15.98 -7.07
C GLY A 258 -12.80 -14.98 -6.90
N ARG A 259 -12.73 -14.26 -5.78
CA ARG A 259 -11.65 -13.33 -5.47
C ARG A 259 -10.82 -13.88 -4.33
N ASP A 260 -9.58 -14.20 -4.64
CA ASP A 260 -8.61 -14.57 -3.61
C ASP A 260 -8.23 -13.36 -2.77
N ASN A 261 -8.31 -13.50 -1.45
CA ASN A 261 -7.89 -12.46 -0.53
C ASN A 261 -6.37 -12.51 -0.36
N GLN A 262 -5.65 -12.22 -1.44
CA GLN A 262 -4.20 -12.26 -1.49
C GLN A 262 -3.64 -11.21 -2.44
N PHE A 263 -2.41 -10.79 -2.19
CA PHE A 263 -1.64 -9.93 -3.07
C PHE A 263 -0.15 -10.20 -2.94
N GLU A 264 0.63 -9.74 -3.90
CA GLU A 264 2.06 -9.95 -3.93
C GLU A 264 2.79 -8.65 -4.23
N PHE A 265 3.93 -8.44 -3.58
CA PHE A 265 4.78 -7.29 -3.81
C PHE A 265 6.24 -7.62 -3.56
N THR A 266 7.13 -6.74 -4.05
CA THR A 266 8.56 -6.80 -3.78
C THR A 266 9.00 -5.47 -3.18
N ALA A 267 9.47 -5.48 -1.94
CA ALA A 267 10.05 -4.30 -1.31
C ALA A 267 11.39 -3.93 -1.97
N THR A 268 11.60 -2.64 -2.24
CA THR A 268 12.79 -2.14 -2.96
C THR A 268 13.82 -1.47 -2.06
N SER A 269 13.46 -1.20 -0.80
CA SER A 269 14.34 -0.56 0.18
C SER A 269 14.05 -1.05 1.59
N THR A 270 15.11 -1.15 2.40
CA THR A 270 14.98 -1.44 3.83
C THR A 270 14.41 -0.22 4.58
N GLY A 271 13.72 -0.48 5.68
CA GLY A 271 13.15 0.58 6.52
C GLY A 271 12.01 0.08 7.42
N SER A 272 11.48 0.98 8.22
CA SER A 272 10.29 0.75 9.04
C SER A 272 9.16 1.64 8.55
N PHE A 273 7.99 1.06 8.33
CA PHE A 273 6.83 1.72 7.75
C PHE A 273 5.60 1.44 8.61
N VAL A 274 4.81 2.48 8.86
CA VAL A 274 3.57 2.29 9.62
C VAL A 274 2.52 1.59 8.76
N GLY A 275 1.81 0.66 9.38
CA GLY A 275 0.62 0.03 8.81
C GLY A 275 -0.62 0.37 9.63
N HIS A 276 -1.76 0.48 8.97
CA HIS A 276 -3.04 0.85 9.55
C HIS A 276 -4.15 -0.07 9.10
N CYS A 277 -5.20 -0.15 9.91
CA CYS A 277 -6.49 -0.59 9.42
C CYS A 277 -7.16 0.55 8.64
N ALA A 278 -7.57 0.30 7.39
CA ALA A 278 -8.18 1.31 6.52
C ALA A 278 -9.67 1.04 6.21
N GLU A 279 -10.31 0.08 6.90
CA GLU A 279 -11.75 -0.17 6.85
C GLU A 279 -12.35 -0.09 8.24
N LEU A 280 -13.45 0.66 8.41
CA LEU A 280 -14.04 0.94 9.71
C LEU A 280 -14.49 -0.35 10.41
N CYS A 281 -13.76 -0.76 11.45
CA CYS A 281 -13.95 -2.02 12.17
C CYS A 281 -14.45 -1.87 13.62
N GLY A 282 -14.86 -0.67 14.05
CA GLY A 282 -15.44 -0.41 15.37
C GLY A 282 -14.65 0.55 16.22
N THR A 283 -14.80 0.43 17.54
CA THR A 283 -14.40 1.44 18.55
C THR A 283 -12.92 1.83 18.49
N TYR A 284 -12.01 0.88 18.30
CA TYR A 284 -10.57 1.13 18.28
C TYR A 284 -9.97 1.04 16.87
N HIS A 285 -10.80 1.22 15.85
CA HIS A 285 -10.34 1.22 14.45
C HIS A 285 -9.09 2.06 14.21
N SER A 286 -9.06 3.30 14.69
CA SER A 286 -7.93 4.22 14.50
C SER A 286 -6.67 3.84 15.28
N GLN A 287 -6.75 2.83 16.14
CA GLN A 287 -5.65 2.35 16.98
C GLN A 287 -5.14 0.97 16.52
N MET A 288 -5.81 0.36 15.55
CA MET A 288 -5.44 -0.92 14.98
C MET A 288 -4.28 -0.77 14.00
N ASN A 289 -3.11 -0.46 14.55
CA ASN A 289 -1.88 -0.19 13.82
C ASN A 289 -0.94 -1.40 13.87
N PHE A 290 -0.02 -1.46 12.92
CA PHE A 290 1.11 -2.39 12.88
C PHE A 290 2.34 -1.68 12.31
N GLU A 291 3.51 -2.31 12.37
CA GLU A 291 4.70 -1.85 11.69
C GLU A 291 5.14 -2.89 10.66
N VAL A 292 5.48 -2.45 9.45
CA VAL A 292 6.22 -3.28 8.50
C VAL A 292 7.70 -2.91 8.60
N ARG A 293 8.54 -3.92 8.82
CA ARG A 293 9.99 -3.74 8.88
C ARG A 293 10.65 -4.53 7.76
N VAL A 294 11.09 -3.81 6.75
CA VAL A 294 11.83 -4.39 5.62
C VAL A 294 13.31 -4.42 5.96
N VAL A 295 13.91 -5.60 5.92
CA VAL A 295 15.28 -5.88 6.37
C VAL A 295 16.07 -6.66 5.31
N THR A 296 17.35 -6.90 5.53
CA THR A 296 18.13 -7.80 4.66
C THR A 296 17.69 -9.25 4.81
N ALA A 297 17.98 -10.09 3.81
CA ALA A 297 17.64 -11.52 3.87
C ALA A 297 18.28 -12.21 5.09
N GLU A 298 19.50 -11.83 5.44
CA GLU A 298 20.21 -12.37 6.62
C GLU A 298 19.51 -11.99 7.93
N GLN A 299 19.06 -10.73 8.05
CA GLN A 299 18.33 -10.28 9.23
C GLN A 299 16.95 -10.95 9.31
N PHE A 300 16.27 -11.14 8.18
CA PHE A 300 15.01 -11.86 8.12
C PHE A 300 15.16 -13.31 8.60
N GLN A 301 16.15 -14.03 8.09
CA GLN A 301 16.41 -15.39 8.51
C GLN A 301 16.82 -15.47 9.99
N ALA A 302 17.67 -14.54 10.46
CA ALA A 302 18.04 -14.45 11.87
C ALA A 302 16.81 -14.23 12.77
N TYR A 303 15.88 -13.39 12.31
CA TYR A 303 14.62 -13.14 13.01
C TYR A 303 13.76 -14.41 13.12
N LEU A 304 13.51 -15.12 12.02
CA LEU A 304 12.73 -16.37 12.02
C LEU A 304 13.37 -17.44 12.90
N ASN A 305 14.70 -17.61 12.82
CA ASN A 305 15.46 -18.53 13.66
C ASN A 305 15.38 -18.18 15.15
N ALA A 306 15.30 -16.89 15.48
CA ALA A 306 15.16 -16.45 16.85
C ALA A 306 13.71 -16.65 17.34
N LEU A 307 12.71 -16.38 16.50
CA LEU A 307 11.30 -16.55 16.81
C LEU A 307 10.97 -18.02 17.14
N ALA A 308 11.58 -18.95 16.39
CA ALA A 308 11.43 -20.40 16.59
C ALA A 308 11.87 -20.91 17.98
N LYS A 309 12.66 -20.12 18.71
CA LYS A 309 13.13 -20.49 20.07
C LYS A 309 12.06 -20.34 21.16
N TYR A 310 10.97 -19.67 20.85
CA TYR A 310 9.90 -19.34 21.82
C TYR A 310 8.56 -19.94 21.37
N PRO A 311 8.38 -21.28 21.43
CA PRO A 311 7.14 -21.93 21.03
C PRO A 311 5.99 -21.64 22.03
N PRO A 312 4.74 -21.82 21.63
CA PRO A 312 3.61 -21.79 22.55
C PRO A 312 3.84 -22.67 23.78
N GLY A 313 3.58 -22.13 24.97
CA GLY A 313 3.87 -22.77 26.25
C GLY A 313 5.24 -22.41 26.84
N ASP A 314 6.16 -21.82 26.07
CA ASP A 314 7.38 -21.22 26.64
C ASP A 314 7.01 -20.00 27.48
N LYS A 315 7.70 -19.78 28.60
CA LYS A 315 7.49 -18.61 29.47
C LYS A 315 7.71 -17.26 28.79
N ASN A 316 8.56 -17.23 27.77
CA ASN A 316 8.88 -16.04 26.99
C ASN A 316 8.00 -15.91 25.74
N TYR A 317 7.06 -16.83 25.50
CA TYR A 317 6.19 -16.76 24.33
C TYR A 317 5.44 -15.43 24.19
N PRO A 318 4.95 -14.78 25.24
CA PRO A 318 4.35 -13.46 25.15
C PRO A 318 5.30 -12.36 24.62
N ALA A 319 6.59 -12.47 24.95
CA ALA A 319 7.63 -11.51 24.52
C ALA A 319 8.42 -11.96 23.28
N ARG A 320 8.00 -13.01 22.58
CA ARG A 320 8.74 -13.65 21.49
C ARG A 320 9.13 -12.69 20.37
N GLN A 321 8.23 -11.76 20.01
CA GLN A 321 8.49 -10.75 18.98
C GLN A 321 9.66 -9.86 19.35
N SER A 322 9.61 -9.22 20.51
CA SER A 322 10.66 -8.29 20.98
C SER A 322 12.01 -8.99 21.16
N LEU A 323 12.00 -10.23 21.66
CA LEU A 323 13.20 -11.05 21.82
C LEU A 323 13.81 -11.44 20.46
N ALA A 324 12.98 -11.84 19.50
CA ALA A 324 13.43 -12.20 18.15
C ALA A 324 13.97 -10.99 17.38
N LEU A 325 13.29 -9.86 17.44
CA LEU A 325 13.77 -8.59 16.85
C LEU A 325 15.14 -8.22 17.42
N LYS A 326 15.30 -8.24 18.73
CA LYS A 326 16.57 -7.97 19.39
C LYS A 326 17.67 -8.93 18.98
N ALA A 327 17.38 -10.22 18.89
CA ALA A 327 18.34 -11.24 18.48
C ALA A 327 18.79 -11.08 17.02
N ALA A 328 17.95 -10.54 16.17
CA ALA A 328 18.29 -10.19 14.78
C ALA A 328 18.92 -8.79 14.63
N GLY A 329 19.31 -8.14 15.74
CA GLY A 329 19.97 -6.83 15.72
C GLY A 329 19.05 -5.65 15.42
N MET A 330 17.74 -5.83 15.64
CA MET A 330 16.73 -4.79 15.40
C MET A 330 16.22 -4.17 16.71
N SER A 331 15.55 -3.00 16.60
CA SER A 331 14.79 -2.45 17.73
C SER A 331 13.75 -3.47 18.19
N PRO A 332 13.65 -3.76 19.50
CA PRO A 332 12.73 -4.77 20.02
C PRO A 332 11.26 -4.36 19.93
N TYR A 333 10.99 -3.08 19.71
CA TYR A 333 9.63 -2.54 19.62
C TYR A 333 9.43 -1.79 18.30
N ALA A 334 8.17 -1.57 17.93
CA ALA A 334 7.82 -0.72 16.80
C ALA A 334 8.40 0.70 16.99
N THR A 335 8.84 1.31 15.90
CA THR A 335 9.49 2.63 15.87
C THR A 335 8.66 3.68 15.15
N THR A 336 7.66 3.27 14.40
CA THR A 336 6.80 4.15 13.57
C THR A 336 5.46 4.46 14.20
N THR A 337 5.04 3.67 15.19
CA THR A 337 3.77 3.82 15.88
C THR A 337 3.89 3.31 17.33
N HIS A 338 2.92 3.64 18.16
CA HIS A 338 2.94 3.29 19.59
C HIS A 338 1.71 2.49 19.99
N PRO A 339 1.81 1.59 21.00
CA PRO A 339 0.69 0.87 21.55
C PRO A 339 -0.39 1.84 22.07
N PHE A 340 -1.62 1.40 21.97
CA PHE A 340 -2.76 2.13 22.45
C PHE A 340 -3.27 1.53 23.77
N ASN A 341 -3.26 2.32 24.83
CA ASN A 341 -3.87 1.91 26.09
C ASN A 341 -5.39 1.94 25.99
N THR A 342 -6.01 0.77 26.04
CA THR A 342 -7.49 0.61 26.04
C THR A 342 -8.13 0.94 27.40
N ASP A 343 -7.35 1.12 28.47
CA ASP A 343 -7.84 1.58 29.75
C ASP A 343 -8.30 3.04 29.66
N ARG A 344 -9.60 3.24 29.65
CA ARG A 344 -10.23 4.55 29.53
C ARG A 344 -10.00 5.43 30.76
N THR A 345 -9.68 4.86 31.90
CA THR A 345 -9.40 5.62 33.12
C THR A 345 -8.02 6.26 33.11
N ALA A 346 -7.06 5.65 32.40
CA ALA A 346 -5.71 6.17 32.22
C ALA A 346 -5.57 7.21 31.08
N ARG A 347 -6.59 7.41 30.26
CA ARG A 347 -6.57 8.33 29.09
C ARG A 347 -6.24 9.77 29.41
N SER A 348 -6.64 10.26 30.58
CA SER A 348 -6.45 11.67 30.96
C SER A 348 -4.99 12.02 31.29
N ALA A 349 -4.17 11.05 31.64
CA ALA A 349 -2.78 11.28 32.06
C ALA A 349 -1.75 11.17 30.92
N SER A 350 -1.97 10.33 29.92
CA SER A 350 -0.99 10.07 28.85
C SER A 350 -1.16 10.94 27.60
N GLN A 351 -2.35 11.46 27.33
CA GLN A 351 -2.58 12.34 26.17
C GLN A 351 -1.98 13.74 26.31
N ASN A 352 -1.57 14.14 27.52
CA ASN A 352 -0.94 15.44 27.77
C ASN A 352 0.61 15.41 27.66
N GLN A 353 1.23 14.29 27.29
CA GLN A 353 2.69 14.18 27.16
C GLN A 353 3.21 14.09 25.73
N GLY A 354 2.36 14.28 24.73
CA GLY A 354 2.70 14.14 23.31
C GLY A 354 2.21 15.31 22.46
N SER A 355 2.52 16.55 22.83
CA SER A 355 2.39 17.72 21.96
C SER A 355 3.72 18.42 21.81
#